data_8e5da634b2a745b1ef5c99831dd694fa
#
_entry.id   8e5da634b2a745b1ef5c99831dd694fa
#
_cell.length_a   1.000
_cell.length_b   1.000
_cell.length_c   1.000
_cell.angle_alpha   90.00
_cell.angle_beta   90.00
_cell.angle_gamma   90.00
#
_symmetry.space_group_name_H-M   'P 1'
#
loop_
_entity.id
_entity.type
_entity.pdbx_description
1 polymer ?
#
loop_
_entity_poly.entity_id
_entity_poly.type
_entity_poly.pdbx_seq_one_letter_code
_entity_poly.pdbx_strand_id
1 'polypeptide(L)'
;MRRLILTAALAMAVATPAAAQRTVDWNNKFLFYSDNTEFFNPYREGATWIGGRLWTELELGVTPKVAVHIGVTANHLAGDVSFAETRPLIALRYHTATSTGIIGTLITEDRHGLLEPMQVQQLDILAPIEYGTQWIEQRDRWRGEYYLNWRKLNTVTQREQFDMGLLLQGDATSWLRAKAQGLWVHRGGQLYRAGEPTANNMTMALGLIAHDTVGFLGESSLEAWFLGSSPGWFDSLPPGIDAQGHGALVRASILPFYNFRFTGVAWFGNGYAATEGDRNYSSIGRDGYYKKNRFYAEVGLNQVWRTHNGLTFENQFRFTKIDDIDTDALSWSKWEYAYRVMGKVPFNIHVWTEKTPQE
;
A
#
# COMPACT_ATOMS: atom_id res chain seq x y z
N MET A 1 -30.21 -5.71 12.16
CA MET A 1 -29.36 -5.49 10.98
C MET A 1 -28.39 -6.65 10.68
N ARG A 2 -27.64 -7.22 11.64
CA ARG A 2 -26.70 -8.34 11.38
C ARG A 2 -27.31 -9.59 10.71
N ARG A 3 -28.56 -9.96 11.06
CA ARG A 3 -29.25 -11.13 10.47
C ARG A 3 -29.70 -10.91 9.02
N LEU A 4 -30.02 -9.67 8.62
CA LEU A 4 -30.46 -9.36 7.26
C LEU A 4 -29.33 -9.43 6.22
N ILE A 5 -28.11 -9.03 6.58
CA ILE A 5 -26.96 -9.04 5.69
C ILE A 5 -26.51 -10.49 5.40
N LEU A 6 -26.51 -11.34 6.44
CA LEU A 6 -26.19 -12.76 6.26
C LEU A 6 -27.24 -13.50 5.40
N THR A 7 -28.52 -13.16 5.57
CA THR A 7 -29.63 -13.76 4.81
C THR A 7 -29.62 -13.29 3.36
N ALA A 8 -29.25 -12.04 3.08
CA ALA A 8 -29.12 -11.52 1.71
C ALA A 8 -27.93 -12.13 0.97
N ALA A 9 -26.79 -12.33 1.64
CA ALA A 9 -25.63 -13.01 1.07
C ALA A 9 -25.91 -14.49 0.80
N LEU A 10 -26.63 -15.16 1.70
CA LEU A 10 -27.03 -16.57 1.53
C LEU A 10 -28.13 -16.73 0.45
N ALA A 11 -29.06 -15.76 0.33
CA ALA A 11 -30.11 -15.76 -0.69
C ALA A 11 -29.55 -15.52 -2.11
N MET A 12 -28.51 -14.70 -2.26
CA MET A 12 -27.84 -14.52 -3.56
C MET A 12 -27.07 -15.77 -4.00
N ALA A 13 -26.61 -16.60 -3.07
CA ALA A 13 -25.96 -17.87 -3.37
C ALA A 13 -26.91 -18.97 -3.88
N VAL A 14 -28.20 -18.84 -3.62
CA VAL A 14 -29.23 -19.88 -3.96
C VAL A 14 -29.98 -19.58 -5.27
N ALA A 15 -29.86 -18.37 -5.83
CA ALA A 15 -30.70 -17.90 -6.95
C ALA A 15 -30.03 -17.96 -8.32
N THR A 16 -29.11 -18.92 -8.58
CA THR A 16 -28.54 -19.03 -9.95
C THR A 16 -28.96 -20.32 -10.62
N PRO A 17 -29.69 -20.25 -11.73
CA PRO A 17 -29.91 -21.42 -12.58
C PRO A 17 -28.66 -21.73 -13.39
N ALA A 18 -28.39 -23.00 -13.53
CA ALA A 18 -27.59 -23.68 -14.53
C ALA A 18 -26.06 -23.48 -14.56
N ALA A 19 -25.36 -24.57 -14.29
CA ALA A 19 -24.06 -24.95 -14.87
C ALA A 19 -22.84 -24.06 -14.56
N ALA A 20 -22.80 -23.38 -13.44
CA ALA A 20 -21.55 -22.84 -12.95
C ALA A 20 -20.78 -23.93 -12.21
N GLN A 21 -19.73 -24.44 -12.81
CA GLN A 21 -18.86 -25.43 -12.20
C GLN A 21 -18.23 -24.84 -10.92
N ARG A 22 -18.54 -25.40 -9.76
CA ARG A 22 -17.95 -24.98 -8.49
C ARG A 22 -16.52 -25.49 -8.38
N THR A 23 -15.65 -24.66 -7.84
CA THR A 23 -14.23 -24.99 -7.64
C THR A 23 -13.82 -24.74 -6.21
N VAL A 24 -12.80 -25.46 -5.77
CA VAL A 24 -12.12 -25.22 -4.50
C VAL A 24 -10.62 -25.17 -4.81
N ASP A 25 -10.01 -24.03 -4.57
CA ASP A 25 -8.59 -23.80 -4.74
C ASP A 25 -7.96 -23.42 -3.38
N TRP A 26 -6.81 -23.94 -3.09
CA TRP A 26 -6.04 -23.61 -1.90
C TRP A 26 -4.87 -22.73 -2.28
N ASN A 27 -4.98 -21.44 -1.97
CA ASN A 27 -4.03 -20.40 -2.31
C ASN A 27 -3.11 -20.13 -1.12
N ASN A 28 -1.81 -20.15 -1.37
CA ASN A 28 -0.81 -19.94 -0.34
C ASN A 28 0.25 -18.94 -0.84
N LYS A 29 0.73 -18.12 0.07
CA LYS A 29 1.86 -17.22 -0.15
C LYS A 29 2.73 -17.20 1.10
N PHE A 30 3.99 -17.54 0.95
CA PHE A 30 5.01 -17.29 1.96
C PHE A 30 5.79 -16.04 1.57
N LEU A 31 5.97 -15.15 2.51
CA LEU A 31 6.76 -13.94 2.38
C LEU A 31 7.86 -13.96 3.45
N PHE A 32 9.10 -13.89 3.03
CA PHE A 32 10.22 -13.51 3.88
C PHE A 32 10.56 -12.05 3.63
N TYR A 33 10.91 -11.30 4.67
CA TYR A 33 11.33 -9.91 4.56
C TYR A 33 12.43 -9.55 5.55
N SER A 34 13.30 -8.65 5.11
CA SER A 34 14.24 -7.90 5.93
C SER A 34 14.19 -6.45 5.45
N ASP A 35 13.78 -5.54 6.32
CA ASP A 35 13.72 -4.10 6.04
C ASP A 35 14.51 -3.40 7.14
N ASN A 36 15.61 -2.77 6.77
CA ASN A 36 16.44 -2.00 7.67
C ASN A 36 16.55 -0.56 7.16
N THR A 37 16.24 0.38 8.03
CA THR A 37 16.35 1.81 7.77
C THR A 37 17.26 2.44 8.82
N GLU A 38 18.26 3.19 8.38
CA GLU A 38 19.18 3.93 9.21
C GLU A 38 18.95 5.43 8.97
N PHE A 39 17.97 5.96 9.70
CA PHE A 39 17.59 7.36 9.66
C PHE A 39 17.96 8.05 10.96
N PHE A 40 18.72 9.13 10.88
CA PHE A 40 19.24 9.90 11.99
C PHE A 40 18.66 11.32 12.02
N ASN A 41 17.58 11.54 11.32
CA ASN A 41 16.92 12.82 11.15
C ASN A 41 15.75 13.03 12.13
N PRO A 42 15.27 14.26 12.34
CA PRO A 42 14.19 14.54 13.28
C PRO A 42 12.80 14.17 12.75
N TYR A 43 12.67 13.67 11.51
CA TYR A 43 11.38 13.33 10.92
C TYR A 43 11.01 11.87 11.14
N ARG A 44 11.99 10.97 10.98
CA ARG A 44 11.78 9.52 11.01
C ARG A 44 12.90 8.81 11.73
N GLU A 45 12.55 7.83 12.55
CA GLU A 45 13.52 6.91 13.16
C GLU A 45 13.89 5.79 12.21
N GLY A 46 15.12 5.32 12.33
CA GLY A 46 15.54 4.05 11.76
C GLY A 46 14.88 2.88 12.50
N ALA A 47 14.63 1.80 11.78
CA ALA A 47 14.06 0.59 12.31
C ALA A 47 14.49 -0.63 11.50
N THR A 48 14.61 -1.77 12.18
CA THR A 48 14.93 -3.05 11.53
C THR A 48 13.79 -4.03 11.76
N TRP A 49 13.25 -4.54 10.67
CA TRP A 49 12.18 -5.53 10.66
C TRP A 49 12.64 -6.75 9.86
N ILE A 50 12.82 -7.88 10.53
CA ILE A 50 13.16 -9.15 9.89
C ILE A 50 12.09 -10.15 10.28
N GLY A 51 11.56 -10.90 9.30
CA GLY A 51 10.51 -11.85 9.62
C GLY A 51 10.01 -12.63 8.43
N GLY A 52 8.93 -13.35 8.69
CA GLY A 52 8.23 -14.12 7.70
C GLY A 52 6.72 -14.10 7.93
N ARG A 53 5.99 -14.16 6.83
CA ARG A 53 4.53 -14.21 6.84
C ARG A 53 4.05 -15.38 6.00
N LEU A 54 3.13 -16.14 6.56
CA LEU A 54 2.33 -17.11 5.83
C LEU A 54 0.95 -16.52 5.58
N TRP A 55 0.49 -16.58 4.34
CA TRP A 55 -0.88 -16.37 3.92
C TRP A 55 -1.41 -17.67 3.36
N THR A 56 -2.52 -18.14 3.88
CA THR A 56 -3.16 -19.37 3.42
C THR A 56 -4.68 -19.19 3.40
N GLU A 57 -5.31 -19.45 2.26
CA GLU A 57 -6.76 -19.30 2.10
C GLU A 57 -7.33 -20.34 1.14
N LEU A 58 -8.57 -20.77 1.40
CA LEU A 58 -9.41 -21.50 0.46
C LEU A 58 -10.24 -20.50 -0.32
N GLU A 59 -10.20 -20.65 -1.62
CA GLU A 59 -11.07 -19.96 -2.56
C GLU A 59 -12.18 -20.92 -3.01
N LEU A 60 -13.41 -20.56 -2.70
CA LEU A 60 -14.60 -21.33 -3.04
C LEU A 60 -15.32 -20.62 -4.18
N GLY A 61 -15.15 -21.07 -5.42
CA GLY A 61 -15.85 -20.60 -6.58
C GLY A 61 -17.34 -20.97 -6.48
N VAL A 62 -18.19 -19.96 -6.26
CA VAL A 62 -19.66 -20.14 -6.16
C VAL A 62 -20.32 -20.04 -7.52
N THR A 63 -19.83 -19.10 -8.34
CA THR A 63 -20.21 -18.93 -9.74
C THR A 63 -18.93 -18.56 -10.54
N PRO A 64 -18.97 -18.52 -11.90
CA PRO A 64 -17.82 -18.08 -12.67
C PRO A 64 -17.34 -16.63 -12.36
N LYS A 65 -18.15 -15.88 -11.64
CA LYS A 65 -17.88 -14.47 -11.31
C LYS A 65 -17.80 -14.18 -9.83
N VAL A 66 -18.13 -15.14 -8.96
CA VAL A 66 -18.21 -14.92 -7.51
C VAL A 66 -17.48 -16.03 -6.79
N ALA A 67 -16.55 -15.65 -5.92
CA ALA A 67 -15.84 -16.55 -5.03
C ALA A 67 -15.90 -16.07 -3.58
N VAL A 68 -15.92 -17.01 -2.64
CA VAL A 68 -15.75 -16.77 -1.21
C VAL A 68 -14.34 -17.21 -0.84
N HIS A 69 -13.60 -16.34 -0.16
CA HIS A 69 -12.27 -16.59 0.35
C HIS A 69 -12.31 -16.70 1.86
N ILE A 70 -11.72 -17.77 2.41
CA ILE A 70 -11.64 -18.03 3.85
C ILE A 70 -10.25 -18.56 4.18
N GLY A 71 -9.56 -17.90 5.11
CA GLY A 71 -8.21 -18.29 5.45
C GLY A 71 -7.66 -17.60 6.68
N VAL A 72 -6.35 -17.65 6.81
CA VAL A 72 -5.60 -17.02 7.88
C VAL A 72 -4.25 -16.53 7.37
N THR A 73 -3.78 -15.45 7.95
CA THR A 73 -2.38 -15.04 7.85
C THR A 73 -1.73 -15.08 9.21
N ALA A 74 -0.45 -15.43 9.24
CA ALA A 74 0.38 -15.42 10.43
C ALA A 74 1.72 -14.76 10.11
N ASN A 75 2.10 -13.76 10.91
CA ASN A 75 3.34 -13.01 10.78
C ASN A 75 4.23 -13.24 12.01
N HIS A 76 5.51 -13.52 11.79
CA HIS A 76 6.50 -13.68 12.85
C HIS A 76 7.67 -12.74 12.62
N LEU A 77 8.03 -11.98 13.65
CA LEU A 77 9.21 -11.12 13.65
C LEU A 77 10.38 -11.87 14.29
N ALA A 78 11.54 -11.84 13.68
CA ALA A 78 12.74 -12.43 14.23
C ALA A 78 13.13 -11.75 15.55
N GLY A 79 13.43 -12.56 16.56
CA GLY A 79 13.70 -12.07 17.91
C GLY A 79 12.46 -12.04 18.83
N ASP A 80 11.26 -12.23 18.28
CA ASP A 80 10.04 -12.37 19.07
C ASP A 80 9.81 -13.85 19.44
N VAL A 81 9.21 -14.09 20.60
CA VAL A 81 8.90 -15.45 21.08
C VAL A 81 7.56 -15.96 20.59
N SER A 82 6.75 -15.10 19.99
CA SER A 82 5.39 -15.39 19.52
C SER A 82 5.17 -14.86 18.11
N PHE A 83 4.03 -15.24 17.51
CA PHE A 83 3.59 -14.56 16.29
C PHE A 83 3.16 -13.13 16.62
N ALA A 84 3.78 -12.15 15.93
CA ALA A 84 3.45 -10.74 16.10
C ALA A 84 1.99 -10.45 15.73
N GLU A 85 1.47 -11.19 14.74
CA GLU A 85 0.11 -11.01 14.28
C GLU A 85 -0.43 -12.29 13.62
N THR A 86 -1.65 -12.67 14.00
CA THR A 86 -2.45 -13.68 13.31
C THR A 86 -3.82 -13.12 13.05
N ARG A 87 -4.27 -13.11 11.78
CA ARG A 87 -5.56 -12.54 11.39
C ARG A 87 -6.34 -13.46 10.48
N PRO A 88 -7.68 -13.52 10.62
CA PRO A 88 -8.54 -14.22 9.67
C PRO A 88 -8.52 -13.51 8.31
N LEU A 89 -8.69 -14.27 7.25
CA LEU A 89 -8.91 -13.78 5.90
C LEU A 89 -10.31 -14.20 5.50
N ILE A 90 -11.18 -13.24 5.24
CA ILE A 90 -12.57 -13.49 4.81
C ILE A 90 -12.91 -12.45 3.76
N ALA A 91 -13.25 -12.90 2.56
CA ALA A 91 -13.71 -12.01 1.51
C ALA A 91 -14.77 -12.66 0.63
N LEU A 92 -15.69 -11.83 0.15
CA LEU A 92 -16.50 -12.10 -1.01
C LEU A 92 -15.89 -11.32 -2.18
N ARG A 93 -15.53 -12.01 -3.25
CA ARG A 93 -14.96 -11.42 -4.46
C ARG A 93 -15.89 -11.63 -5.64
N TYR A 94 -16.17 -10.53 -6.33
CA TYR A 94 -16.80 -10.51 -7.64
C TYR A 94 -15.73 -10.22 -8.68
N HIS A 95 -15.67 -11.00 -9.75
CA HIS A 95 -14.66 -10.87 -10.78
C HIS A 95 -15.26 -10.99 -12.18
N THR A 96 -14.81 -10.14 -13.08
CA THR A 96 -15.06 -10.19 -14.52
C THR A 96 -13.74 -10.04 -15.26
N ALA A 97 -13.76 -10.02 -16.60
CA ALA A 97 -12.55 -9.77 -17.38
C ALA A 97 -11.90 -8.40 -17.10
N THR A 98 -12.66 -7.43 -16.59
CA THR A 98 -12.20 -6.04 -16.42
C THR A 98 -12.40 -5.47 -15.02
N SER A 99 -13.22 -6.11 -14.19
CA SER A 99 -13.62 -5.54 -12.90
C SER A 99 -13.45 -6.54 -11.78
N THR A 100 -12.98 -6.08 -10.63
CA THR A 100 -12.91 -6.86 -9.40
C THR A 100 -13.54 -6.06 -8.26
N GLY A 101 -14.59 -6.61 -7.65
CA GLY A 101 -15.24 -6.07 -6.47
C GLY A 101 -14.96 -6.95 -5.25
N ILE A 102 -14.65 -6.36 -4.10
CA ILE A 102 -14.30 -7.09 -2.88
C ILE A 102 -15.05 -6.50 -1.70
N ILE A 103 -15.57 -7.38 -0.85
CA ILE A 103 -16.08 -7.07 0.49
C ILE A 103 -15.39 -8.02 1.46
N GLY A 104 -14.66 -7.48 2.45
CA GLY A 104 -13.88 -8.25 3.42
C GLY A 104 -12.38 -7.94 3.34
N THR A 105 -11.54 -8.96 3.26
CA THR A 105 -10.08 -8.79 3.12
C THR A 105 -9.73 -8.25 1.74
N LEU A 106 -9.08 -7.09 1.70
CA LEU A 106 -8.73 -6.37 0.47
C LEU A 106 -7.46 -6.96 -0.20
N ILE A 107 -7.27 -6.62 -1.47
CA ILE A 107 -6.00 -6.83 -2.19
C ILE A 107 -5.14 -5.59 -1.95
N THR A 108 -4.01 -5.77 -1.28
CA THR A 108 -3.12 -4.69 -0.82
C THR A 108 -1.77 -4.68 -1.55
N GLU A 109 -1.70 -5.31 -2.72
CA GLU A 109 -0.45 -5.36 -3.49
C GLU A 109 0.05 -3.95 -3.84
N ASP A 110 1.37 -3.73 -3.66
CA ASP A 110 2.03 -2.44 -3.88
C ASP A 110 1.31 -1.26 -3.18
N ARG A 111 0.68 -1.51 -2.02
CA ARG A 111 -0.07 -0.50 -1.25
C ARG A 111 -1.02 0.30 -2.13
N HIS A 112 -1.83 -0.39 -2.95
CA HIS A 112 -2.77 0.20 -3.91
C HIS A 112 -2.10 1.08 -4.98
N GLY A 113 -0.77 1.08 -5.09
CA GLY A 113 0.00 1.91 -6.01
C GLY A 113 0.05 3.38 -5.63
N LEU A 114 -0.22 3.73 -4.35
CA LEU A 114 -0.08 5.09 -3.83
C LEU A 114 1.39 5.48 -3.72
N LEU A 115 1.66 6.78 -3.88
CA LEU A 115 3.00 7.34 -3.71
C LEU A 115 3.47 7.25 -2.25
N GLU A 116 4.76 7.01 -2.04
CA GLU A 116 5.37 6.91 -0.71
C GLU A 116 5.15 8.16 0.18
N PRO A 117 5.15 9.40 -0.32
CA PRO A 117 4.71 10.56 0.46
C PRO A 117 3.28 10.46 1.00
N MET A 118 2.39 9.68 0.38
CA MET A 118 1.00 9.49 0.81
C MET A 118 0.84 8.26 1.69
N GLN A 119 1.57 7.16 1.37
CA GLN A 119 1.49 5.91 2.11
C GLN A 119 2.86 5.22 2.13
N VAL A 120 3.42 5.05 3.33
CA VAL A 120 4.76 4.50 3.51
C VAL A 120 4.84 3.02 3.16
N GLN A 121 5.93 2.64 2.50
CA GLN A 121 6.15 1.28 2.04
C GLN A 121 6.22 0.23 3.18
N GLN A 122 6.66 0.60 4.39
CA GLN A 122 6.71 -0.31 5.54
C GLN A 122 5.36 -0.85 5.99
N LEU A 123 4.24 -0.24 5.59
CA LEU A 123 2.92 -0.79 5.87
C LEU A 123 2.70 -2.18 5.25
N ASP A 124 3.44 -2.56 4.21
CA ASP A 124 3.47 -3.94 3.68
C ASP A 124 3.89 -4.97 4.73
N ILE A 125 4.68 -4.55 5.70
CA ILE A 125 5.18 -5.38 6.81
C ILE A 125 4.34 -5.16 8.06
N LEU A 126 4.08 -3.90 8.43
CA LEU A 126 3.48 -3.51 9.70
C LEU A 126 1.95 -3.60 9.72
N ALA A 127 1.28 -3.36 8.60
CA ALA A 127 -0.17 -3.42 8.48
C ALA A 127 -0.61 -4.02 7.14
N PRO A 128 -0.24 -5.29 6.86
CA PRO A 128 -0.41 -5.91 5.55
C PRO A 128 -1.85 -6.30 5.22
N ILE A 129 -2.72 -6.36 6.24
CA ILE A 129 -4.09 -6.82 6.10
C ILE A 129 -5.04 -5.65 6.24
N GLU A 130 -5.85 -5.46 5.25
CA GLU A 130 -6.89 -4.45 5.20
C GLU A 130 -8.25 -5.11 5.06
N TYR A 131 -9.29 -4.53 5.72
CA TYR A 131 -10.65 -5.03 5.69
C TYR A 131 -11.62 -3.93 5.30
N GLY A 132 -12.49 -4.22 4.36
CA GLY A 132 -13.51 -3.26 3.97
C GLY A 132 -14.10 -3.54 2.62
N THR A 133 -14.08 -2.55 1.72
CA THR A 133 -14.58 -2.68 0.36
C THR A 133 -13.56 -2.15 -0.63
N GLN A 134 -13.47 -2.80 -1.78
CA GLN A 134 -12.57 -2.40 -2.86
C GLN A 134 -13.23 -2.66 -4.21
N TRP A 135 -13.00 -1.74 -5.13
CA TRP A 135 -13.36 -1.92 -6.53
C TRP A 135 -12.17 -1.56 -7.39
N ILE A 136 -11.80 -2.48 -8.27
CA ILE A 136 -10.74 -2.31 -9.25
C ILE A 136 -11.37 -2.47 -10.63
N GLU A 137 -11.16 -1.48 -11.48
CA GLU A 137 -11.52 -1.51 -12.89
C GLU A 137 -10.26 -1.42 -13.74
N GLN A 138 -10.09 -2.38 -14.64
CA GLN A 138 -8.94 -2.44 -15.53
C GLN A 138 -9.42 -2.49 -16.99
N ARG A 139 -9.04 -1.51 -17.78
CA ARG A 139 -9.32 -1.42 -19.20
C ARG A 139 -8.02 -1.29 -19.98
N ASP A 140 -8.08 -1.38 -21.29
CA ASP A 140 -6.90 -1.35 -22.17
C ASP A 140 -6.00 -0.14 -21.92
N ARG A 141 -6.61 1.03 -21.71
CA ARG A 141 -5.89 2.31 -21.60
C ARG A 141 -6.05 3.01 -20.26
N TRP A 142 -6.81 2.47 -19.32
CA TRP A 142 -6.98 3.07 -18.01
C TRP A 142 -7.25 2.03 -16.93
N ARG A 143 -6.84 2.37 -15.70
CA ARG A 143 -7.18 1.65 -14.49
C ARG A 143 -7.72 2.62 -13.45
N GLY A 144 -8.80 2.21 -12.79
CA GLY A 144 -9.32 2.87 -11.61
C GLY A 144 -9.34 1.92 -10.43
N GLU A 145 -9.08 2.44 -9.25
CA GLU A 145 -9.22 1.70 -8.01
C GLU A 145 -9.78 2.62 -6.94
N TYR A 146 -10.73 2.11 -6.19
CA TYR A 146 -11.24 2.73 -4.99
C TYR A 146 -11.25 1.68 -3.88
N TYR A 147 -10.88 2.08 -2.65
CA TYR A 147 -10.99 1.22 -1.48
C TYR A 147 -11.39 2.00 -0.24
N LEU A 148 -12.03 1.29 0.70
CA LEU A 148 -12.27 1.69 2.08
C LEU A 148 -11.70 0.61 2.97
N ASN A 149 -10.73 0.95 3.82
CA ASN A 149 -10.10 0.08 4.79
C ASN A 149 -10.52 0.50 6.21
N TRP A 150 -11.23 -0.38 6.92
CA TRP A 150 -11.69 -0.14 8.28
C TRP A 150 -10.69 -0.65 9.30
N ARG A 151 -9.85 0.22 9.83
CA ARG A 151 -8.68 -0.14 10.66
C ARG A 151 -9.04 -0.40 12.13
N LYS A 152 -9.93 0.42 12.71
CA LYS A 152 -10.32 0.32 14.12
C LYS A 152 -11.81 0.54 14.27
N LEU A 153 -12.43 -0.25 15.17
CA LEU A 153 -13.80 -0.03 15.59
C LEU A 153 -13.89 1.06 16.64
N ASN A 154 -14.99 1.82 16.66
CA ASN A 154 -15.32 2.71 17.76
C ASN A 154 -15.72 1.88 18.99
N THR A 155 -14.97 1.99 20.08
CA THR A 155 -15.19 1.30 21.35
C THR A 155 -15.12 2.28 22.51
N VAL A 156 -15.36 1.80 23.72
CA VAL A 156 -15.23 2.61 24.96
C VAL A 156 -13.81 3.10 25.22
N THR A 157 -12.81 2.49 24.59
CA THR A 157 -11.38 2.79 24.82
C THR A 157 -10.69 3.43 23.63
N GLN A 158 -11.31 3.40 22.43
CA GLN A 158 -10.69 3.95 21.22
C GLN A 158 -11.72 4.47 20.21
N ARG A 159 -11.32 5.50 19.49
CA ARG A 159 -12.06 6.01 18.33
C ARG A 159 -11.99 5.05 17.15
N GLU A 160 -13.00 5.07 16.30
CA GLU A 160 -12.91 4.40 15.00
C GLU A 160 -11.83 5.07 14.12
N GLN A 161 -11.26 4.27 13.25
CA GLN A 161 -10.32 4.75 12.25
C GLN A 161 -10.54 3.99 10.94
N PHE A 162 -10.58 4.74 9.85
CA PHE A 162 -10.57 4.17 8.51
C PHE A 162 -9.75 5.01 7.55
N ASP A 163 -9.32 4.42 6.47
CA ASP A 163 -8.74 5.09 5.32
C ASP A 163 -9.55 4.75 4.06
N MET A 164 -9.68 5.74 3.19
CA MET A 164 -10.30 5.60 1.89
C MET A 164 -9.34 6.12 0.82
N GLY A 165 -9.04 5.27 -0.15
CA GLY A 165 -8.15 5.59 -1.25
C GLY A 165 -8.85 5.60 -2.59
N LEU A 166 -8.34 6.44 -3.48
CA LEU A 166 -8.71 6.51 -4.89
C LEU A 166 -7.45 6.55 -5.74
N LEU A 167 -7.41 5.73 -6.77
CA LEU A 167 -6.36 5.76 -7.79
C LEU A 167 -7.01 5.72 -9.16
N LEU A 168 -6.60 6.65 -10.02
CA LEU A 168 -6.94 6.68 -11.43
C LEU A 168 -5.67 6.82 -12.25
N GLN A 169 -5.53 6.01 -13.30
CA GLN A 169 -4.44 6.15 -14.26
C GLN A 169 -4.94 5.90 -15.66
N GLY A 170 -4.37 6.61 -16.64
CA GLY A 170 -4.71 6.46 -18.03
C GLY A 170 -3.55 6.79 -18.95
N ASP A 171 -3.42 6.02 -20.03
CA ASP A 171 -2.41 6.23 -21.06
C ASP A 171 -2.94 7.23 -22.09
N ALA A 172 -2.40 8.46 -22.07
CA ALA A 172 -2.70 9.50 -23.04
C ALA A 172 -2.10 9.14 -24.42
N THR A 173 -0.89 8.60 -24.40
CA THR A 173 -0.18 8.05 -25.57
C THR A 173 0.51 6.75 -25.19
N SER A 174 1.27 6.12 -26.12
CA SER A 174 2.08 4.93 -25.83
C SER A 174 3.26 5.22 -24.87
N TRP A 175 3.68 6.47 -24.75
CA TRP A 175 4.82 6.90 -23.94
C TRP A 175 4.44 7.86 -22.78
N LEU A 176 3.19 8.31 -22.71
CA LEU A 176 2.74 9.27 -21.68
C LEU A 176 1.50 8.74 -20.94
N ARG A 177 1.63 8.63 -19.63
CA ARG A 177 0.56 8.24 -18.69
C ARG A 177 0.25 9.39 -17.74
N ALA A 178 -1.02 9.60 -17.44
CA ALA A 178 -1.48 10.47 -16.38
C ALA A 178 -1.98 9.63 -15.21
N LYS A 179 -1.70 10.09 -13.97
CA LYS A 179 -2.22 9.48 -12.75
C LYS A 179 -2.80 10.53 -11.81
N ALA A 180 -3.87 10.15 -11.10
CA ALA A 180 -4.44 10.90 -9.99
C ALA A 180 -4.61 9.96 -8.80
N GLN A 181 -4.27 10.43 -7.60
CA GLN A 181 -4.36 9.67 -6.37
C GLN A 181 -4.99 10.53 -5.27
N GLY A 182 -5.77 9.90 -4.40
CA GLY A 182 -6.34 10.51 -3.20
C GLY A 182 -6.30 9.53 -2.04
N LEU A 183 -6.01 10.01 -0.85
CA LEU A 183 -6.09 9.24 0.39
C LEU A 183 -6.71 10.11 1.47
N TRP A 184 -7.79 9.63 2.07
CA TRP A 184 -8.43 10.23 3.23
C TRP A 184 -8.29 9.29 4.41
N VAL A 185 -7.65 9.76 5.47
CA VAL A 185 -7.52 9.06 6.75
C VAL A 185 -8.41 9.75 7.76
N HIS A 186 -9.33 9.00 8.36
CA HIS A 186 -10.29 9.50 9.33
C HIS A 186 -10.12 8.83 10.69
N ARG A 187 -10.20 9.63 11.76
CA ARG A 187 -10.35 9.20 13.13
C ARG A 187 -11.57 9.87 13.74
N GLY A 188 -12.54 9.11 14.23
CA GLY A 188 -13.78 9.67 14.75
C GLY A 188 -14.65 8.70 15.54
N GLY A 189 -15.94 8.77 15.29
CA GLY A 189 -16.95 7.94 15.93
C GLY A 189 -17.89 8.74 16.81
N GLN A 190 -19.17 8.38 16.73
CA GLN A 190 -20.24 9.08 17.47
C GLN A 190 -20.65 8.35 18.73
N LEU A 191 -20.56 7.00 18.74
CA LEU A 191 -21.06 6.17 19.84
C LEU A 191 -20.23 6.34 21.11
N TYR A 192 -18.91 6.28 20.97
CA TYR A 192 -17.99 6.49 22.09
C TYR A 192 -17.01 7.61 21.75
N ARG A 193 -16.84 8.56 22.68
CA ARG A 193 -15.97 9.72 22.52
C ARG A 193 -14.66 9.57 23.31
N ALA A 194 -14.22 8.33 23.52
CA ALA A 194 -13.02 8.04 24.27
C ALA A 194 -11.75 8.45 23.49
N GLY A 195 -10.74 8.87 24.23
CA GLY A 195 -9.41 9.14 23.72
C GLY A 195 -9.30 10.44 22.92
N GLU A 196 -8.56 10.38 21.85
CA GLU A 196 -8.14 11.51 21.03
C GLU A 196 -9.30 12.18 20.25
N PRO A 197 -9.19 13.47 19.90
CA PRO A 197 -10.23 14.16 19.15
C PRO A 197 -10.48 13.57 17.76
N THR A 198 -11.61 13.93 17.17
CA THR A 198 -11.90 13.63 15.77
C THR A 198 -10.90 14.37 14.87
N ALA A 199 -10.34 13.65 13.92
CA ALA A 199 -9.35 14.20 13.01
C ALA A 199 -9.49 13.64 11.59
N ASN A 200 -9.05 14.43 10.61
CA ASN A 200 -9.02 14.06 9.20
C ASN A 200 -7.70 14.49 8.60
N ASN A 201 -7.08 13.59 7.83
CA ASN A 201 -5.96 13.94 6.97
C ASN A 201 -6.32 13.56 5.54
N MET A 202 -6.26 14.51 4.65
CA MET A 202 -6.48 14.29 3.22
C MET A 202 -5.20 14.59 2.46
N THR A 203 -4.84 13.68 1.58
CA THR A 203 -3.73 13.87 0.63
C THR A 203 -4.20 13.58 -0.78
N MET A 204 -3.65 14.31 -1.73
CA MET A 204 -3.91 14.11 -3.16
C MET A 204 -2.60 14.21 -3.94
N ALA A 205 -2.54 13.54 -5.09
CA ALA A 205 -1.44 13.66 -6.02
C ALA A 205 -1.94 13.62 -7.46
N LEU A 206 -1.34 14.47 -8.31
CA LEU A 206 -1.55 14.49 -9.76
C LEU A 206 -0.19 14.35 -10.43
N GLY A 207 -0.05 13.41 -11.34
CA GLY A 207 1.23 13.09 -11.97
C GLY A 207 1.15 12.79 -13.45
N LEU A 208 2.24 13.13 -14.13
CA LEU A 208 2.52 12.72 -15.50
C LEU A 208 3.77 11.83 -15.50
N ILE A 209 3.71 10.76 -16.25
CA ILE A 209 4.75 9.74 -16.35
C ILE A 209 5.07 9.55 -17.83
N ALA A 210 6.25 10.03 -18.24
CA ALA A 210 6.82 9.67 -19.53
C ALA A 210 7.59 8.36 -19.38
N HIS A 211 7.37 7.39 -20.25
CA HIS A 211 8.05 6.10 -20.21
C HIS A 211 8.31 5.58 -21.62
N ASP A 212 9.49 5.00 -21.83
CA ASP A 212 9.89 4.40 -23.09
C ASP A 212 11.09 3.46 -22.88
N THR A 213 11.47 2.73 -23.93
CA THR A 213 12.71 1.95 -23.97
C THR A 213 13.76 2.75 -24.72
N VAL A 214 14.79 3.24 -24.01
CA VAL A 214 15.77 4.21 -24.54
C VAL A 214 17.15 3.53 -24.67
N GLY A 215 17.46 2.96 -25.84
CA GLY A 215 18.78 2.43 -26.16
C GLY A 215 19.43 1.62 -25.03
N PHE A 216 20.64 1.97 -24.60
CA PHE A 216 21.35 1.28 -23.53
C PHE A 216 20.79 1.54 -22.12
N LEU A 217 19.92 2.53 -21.95
CA LEU A 217 19.27 2.80 -20.66
C LEU A 217 18.12 1.82 -20.37
N GLY A 218 17.67 1.05 -21.37
CA GLY A 218 16.59 0.09 -21.26
C GLY A 218 15.24 0.77 -20.97
N GLU A 219 14.36 0.10 -20.25
CA GLU A 219 13.10 0.68 -19.79
C GLU A 219 13.38 1.90 -18.92
N SER A 220 12.94 3.04 -19.34
CA SER A 220 13.18 4.32 -18.71
C SER A 220 11.88 5.03 -18.38
N SER A 221 11.82 5.76 -17.29
CA SER A 221 10.69 6.63 -16.97
C SER A 221 11.13 7.91 -16.27
N LEU A 222 10.36 8.98 -16.54
CA LEU A 222 10.44 10.25 -15.84
C LEU A 222 9.04 10.63 -15.37
N GLU A 223 8.91 10.82 -14.07
CA GLU A 223 7.66 11.15 -13.42
C GLU A 223 7.74 12.55 -12.82
N ALA A 224 6.70 13.33 -12.99
CA ALA A 224 6.53 14.62 -12.32
C ALA A 224 5.16 14.65 -11.64
N TRP A 225 5.16 14.99 -10.34
CA TRP A 225 3.98 14.95 -9.50
C TRP A 225 3.81 16.25 -8.73
N PHE A 226 2.56 16.70 -8.60
CA PHE A 226 2.14 17.70 -7.63
C PHE A 226 1.31 17.02 -6.54
N LEU A 227 1.62 17.31 -5.26
CA LEU A 227 0.92 16.77 -4.11
C LEU A 227 0.35 17.88 -3.25
N GLY A 228 -0.82 17.61 -2.68
CA GLY A 228 -1.46 18.47 -1.69
C GLY A 228 -1.82 17.68 -0.44
N SER A 229 -1.79 18.33 0.72
CA SER A 229 -2.22 17.73 2.00
C SER A 229 -2.98 18.71 2.87
N SER A 230 -3.91 18.15 3.67
CA SER A 230 -4.58 18.84 4.77
C SER A 230 -4.23 18.10 6.06
N PRO A 231 -3.33 18.64 6.91
CA PRO A 231 -2.73 17.91 8.03
C PRO A 231 -3.59 17.90 9.32
N GLY A 232 -4.91 17.95 9.22
CA GLY A 232 -5.83 18.05 10.36
C GLY A 232 -5.84 16.89 11.37
N TRP A 233 -4.93 15.92 11.20
CA TRP A 233 -4.72 14.81 12.14
C TRP A 233 -3.74 15.13 13.26
N PHE A 234 -2.90 16.11 13.10
CA PHE A 234 -1.86 16.44 14.06
C PHE A 234 -2.46 17.28 15.17
N ASP A 235 -2.60 16.72 16.39
CA ASP A 235 -3.32 17.28 17.52
C ASP A 235 -2.74 18.61 18.05
N SER A 236 -1.50 18.91 17.68
CA SER A 236 -0.85 20.18 18.00
C SER A 236 0.03 20.61 16.84
N LEU A 237 -0.57 21.21 15.83
CA LEU A 237 0.24 21.94 14.87
C LEU A 237 0.93 23.09 15.63
N PRO A 238 2.26 23.24 15.50
CA PRO A 238 2.93 24.39 16.06
C PRO A 238 2.27 25.69 15.60
N PRO A 239 2.25 26.75 16.43
CA PRO A 239 1.67 28.03 16.04
C PRO A 239 2.24 28.51 14.69
N GLY A 240 1.35 28.89 13.77
CA GLY A 240 1.75 29.39 12.45
C GLY A 240 1.87 28.34 11.34
N ILE A 241 1.48 27.09 11.59
CA ILE A 241 1.36 26.09 10.52
C ILE A 241 0.01 26.26 9.83
N ASP A 242 0.06 26.47 8.51
CA ASP A 242 -1.12 26.43 7.66
C ASP A 242 -1.73 25.03 7.66
N ALA A 243 -3.06 24.94 7.69
CA ALA A 243 -3.81 23.69 7.62
C ALA A 243 -3.69 22.98 6.26
N GLN A 244 -2.94 23.55 5.32
CA GLN A 244 -2.74 23.00 3.98
C GLN A 244 -1.27 23.07 3.59
N GLY A 245 -0.80 21.96 3.02
CA GLY A 245 0.55 21.83 2.51
C GLY A 245 0.57 21.29 1.09
N HIS A 246 1.66 21.50 0.41
CA HIS A 246 1.86 21.00 -0.94
C HIS A 246 3.31 20.57 -1.17
N GLY A 247 3.53 19.86 -2.27
CA GLY A 247 4.86 19.48 -2.68
C GLY A 247 4.93 19.07 -4.15
N ALA A 248 6.13 19.01 -4.64
CA ALA A 248 6.46 18.52 -5.96
C ALA A 248 7.47 17.37 -5.84
N LEU A 249 7.21 16.26 -6.55
CA LEU A 249 8.09 15.12 -6.62
C LEU A 249 8.46 14.86 -8.07
N VAL A 250 9.75 14.68 -8.31
CA VAL A 250 10.28 14.19 -9.59
C VAL A 250 10.95 12.86 -9.32
N ARG A 251 10.63 11.85 -10.13
CA ARG A 251 11.25 10.53 -10.09
C ARG A 251 11.75 10.16 -11.48
N ALA A 252 12.97 9.69 -11.57
CA ALA A 252 13.52 9.09 -12.76
C ALA A 252 13.88 7.63 -12.49
N SER A 253 13.70 6.74 -13.45
CA SER A 253 14.17 5.36 -13.37
C SER A 253 14.67 4.86 -14.70
N ILE A 254 15.69 3.99 -14.66
CA ILE A 254 16.27 3.30 -15.80
C ILE A 254 16.52 1.84 -15.46
N LEU A 255 16.41 0.95 -16.46
CA LEU A 255 16.70 -0.48 -16.35
C LEU A 255 17.76 -0.88 -17.39
N PRO A 256 19.03 -0.45 -17.23
CA PRO A 256 20.08 -0.66 -18.24
C PRO A 256 20.54 -2.11 -18.34
N PHE A 257 20.38 -2.89 -17.26
CA PHE A 257 20.75 -4.30 -17.19
C PHE A 257 19.58 -5.13 -16.73
N TYR A 258 19.50 -6.35 -17.17
CA TYR A 258 18.50 -7.30 -16.72
C TYR A 258 18.43 -7.32 -15.18
N ASN A 259 17.24 -7.03 -14.63
CA ASN A 259 16.91 -7.00 -13.22
C ASN A 259 17.48 -5.86 -12.35
N PHE A 260 18.28 -4.93 -12.88
CA PHE A 260 18.84 -3.82 -12.11
C PHE A 260 18.19 -2.50 -12.51
N ARG A 261 17.30 -1.99 -11.68
CA ARG A 261 16.65 -0.69 -11.87
C ARG A 261 17.31 0.35 -10.97
N PHE A 262 17.83 1.39 -11.57
CA PHE A 262 18.30 2.58 -10.87
C PHE A 262 17.18 3.59 -10.80
N THR A 263 17.05 4.25 -9.64
CA THR A 263 16.04 5.28 -9.41
C THR A 263 16.67 6.52 -8.81
N GLY A 264 16.13 7.68 -9.17
CA GLY A 264 16.44 8.94 -8.53
C GLY A 264 15.14 9.64 -8.16
N VAL A 265 15.06 10.22 -6.97
CA VAL A 265 13.91 10.98 -6.49
C VAL A 265 14.38 12.33 -5.99
N ALA A 266 13.64 13.39 -6.32
CA ALA A 266 13.75 14.71 -5.72
C ALA A 266 12.36 15.16 -5.25
N TRP A 267 12.29 15.68 -4.03
CA TRP A 267 11.09 16.20 -3.40
C TRP A 267 11.31 17.60 -2.88
N PHE A 268 10.32 18.45 -3.10
CA PHE A 268 10.25 19.80 -2.58
C PHE A 268 8.88 20.00 -1.92
N GLY A 269 8.86 20.09 -0.60
CA GLY A 269 7.64 20.26 0.20
C GLY A 269 7.54 21.63 0.82
N ASN A 270 6.30 22.11 0.99
CA ASN A 270 5.98 23.32 1.75
C ASN A 270 4.76 23.04 2.61
N GLY A 271 4.96 22.85 3.91
CA GLY A 271 3.90 22.49 4.85
C GLY A 271 3.23 21.15 4.63
N TYR A 272 3.74 20.32 3.71
CA TYR A 272 3.15 19.02 3.40
C TYR A 272 3.23 18.04 4.57
N ALA A 273 2.13 17.35 4.88
CA ALA A 273 2.09 16.33 5.92
C ALA A 273 1.01 15.27 5.62
N ALA A 274 1.39 14.01 5.72
CA ALA A 274 0.52 12.85 5.54
C ALA A 274 0.68 11.87 6.71
N THR A 275 -0.42 11.45 7.32
CA THR A 275 -0.41 10.55 8.48
C THR A 275 0.11 9.15 8.15
N GLU A 276 -0.20 8.64 6.97
CA GLU A 276 0.21 7.32 6.49
C GLU A 276 1.46 7.40 5.58
N GLY A 277 1.89 8.60 5.21
CA GLY A 277 3.04 8.82 4.34
C GLY A 277 4.39 8.61 5.03
N ASP A 278 5.43 8.44 4.23
CA ASP A 278 6.80 8.44 4.76
C ASP A 278 7.13 9.84 5.31
N ARG A 279 7.47 9.89 6.57
CA ARG A 279 7.75 11.14 7.29
C ARG A 279 8.97 11.88 6.76
N ASN A 280 9.84 11.23 6.03
CA ASN A 280 10.94 11.91 5.35
C ASN A 280 10.46 12.97 4.34
N TYR A 281 9.25 12.82 3.80
CA TYR A 281 8.60 13.82 2.93
C TYR A 281 7.79 14.87 3.71
N SER A 282 7.51 14.64 5.00
CA SER A 282 6.64 15.48 5.81
C SER A 282 7.35 16.70 6.37
N SER A 283 6.63 17.83 6.45
CA SER A 283 7.07 19.04 7.17
C SER A 283 6.98 18.87 8.69
N ILE A 284 6.21 17.86 9.17
CA ILE A 284 6.03 17.55 10.58
C ILE A 284 6.86 16.32 10.92
N GLY A 285 7.81 16.48 11.81
CA GLY A 285 8.69 15.45 12.34
C GLY A 285 8.20 14.85 13.65
N ARG A 286 9.15 14.22 14.37
CA ARG A 286 8.97 13.67 15.70
C ARG A 286 9.03 14.79 16.75
N ASP A 287 8.45 14.55 17.92
CA ASP A 287 8.56 15.41 19.10
C ASP A 287 8.21 16.89 18.83
N GLY A 288 7.26 17.12 17.90
CA GLY A 288 6.85 18.46 17.52
C GLY A 288 7.82 19.22 16.60
N TYR A 289 8.85 18.55 16.09
CA TYR A 289 9.73 19.17 15.11
C TYR A 289 8.97 19.58 13.86
N TYR A 290 9.20 20.80 13.38
CA TYR A 290 8.56 21.33 12.19
C TYR A 290 9.53 22.12 11.33
N LYS A 291 9.51 21.85 10.02
CA LYS A 291 10.18 22.67 9.02
C LYS A 291 9.28 22.85 7.81
N LYS A 292 8.87 24.08 7.53
CA LYS A 292 7.90 24.40 6.47
C LYS A 292 8.40 23.97 5.09
N ASN A 293 9.60 24.42 4.72
CA ASN A 293 10.21 24.12 3.43
C ASN A 293 11.09 22.88 3.57
N ARG A 294 10.76 21.86 2.82
CA ARG A 294 11.42 20.56 2.87
C ARG A 294 12.08 20.23 1.55
N PHE A 295 13.25 19.61 1.66
CA PHE A 295 13.94 18.97 0.56
C PHE A 295 14.28 17.55 0.92
N TYR A 296 14.06 16.62 -0.02
CA TYR A 296 14.48 15.23 0.07
C TYR A 296 15.01 14.79 -1.29
N ALA A 297 16.12 14.07 -1.30
CA ALA A 297 16.65 13.42 -2.48
C ALA A 297 16.98 11.96 -2.18
N GLU A 298 16.80 11.10 -3.16
CA GLU A 298 17.08 9.67 -3.05
C GLU A 298 17.75 9.15 -4.32
N VAL A 299 18.70 8.27 -4.13
CA VAL A 299 19.24 7.40 -5.19
C VAL A 299 19.01 5.96 -4.76
N GLY A 300 18.37 5.19 -5.60
CA GLY A 300 17.97 3.81 -5.32
C GLY A 300 18.50 2.83 -6.36
N LEU A 301 18.76 1.62 -5.88
CA LEU A 301 19.00 0.44 -6.69
C LEU A 301 17.97 -0.61 -6.30
N ASN A 302 17.19 -1.07 -7.27
CA ASN A 302 16.23 -2.15 -7.10
C ASN A 302 16.59 -3.31 -8.02
N GLN A 303 16.64 -4.51 -7.47
CA GLN A 303 16.91 -5.72 -8.20
C GLN A 303 15.79 -6.73 -7.95
N VAL A 304 15.15 -7.19 -9.03
CA VAL A 304 14.02 -8.11 -8.95
C VAL A 304 14.28 -9.33 -9.82
N TRP A 305 14.26 -10.51 -9.20
CA TRP A 305 14.25 -11.79 -9.91
C TRP A 305 12.87 -12.42 -9.79
N ARG A 306 12.34 -12.88 -10.94
CA ARG A 306 11.09 -13.62 -10.99
C ARG A 306 11.31 -14.91 -11.77
N THR A 307 10.90 -16.03 -11.17
CA THR A 307 10.87 -17.32 -11.87
C THR A 307 9.54 -17.53 -12.55
N HIS A 308 9.48 -18.44 -13.47
CA HIS A 308 8.23 -18.84 -14.14
C HIS A 308 7.19 -19.41 -13.16
N ASN A 309 7.60 -19.94 -12.01
CA ASN A 309 6.72 -20.49 -10.96
C ASN A 309 6.23 -19.40 -9.98
N GLY A 310 6.47 -18.13 -10.27
CA GLY A 310 6.01 -17.00 -9.44
C GLY A 310 6.88 -16.70 -8.22
N LEU A 311 7.96 -17.46 -7.93
CA LEU A 311 8.94 -17.07 -6.92
C LEU A 311 9.53 -15.72 -7.30
N THR A 312 9.47 -14.78 -6.37
CA THR A 312 10.06 -13.44 -6.55
C THR A 312 11.05 -13.16 -5.44
N PHE A 313 12.20 -12.65 -5.81
CA PHE A 313 13.20 -12.15 -4.88
C PHE A 313 13.52 -10.70 -5.24
N GLU A 314 13.41 -9.80 -4.27
CA GLU A 314 13.61 -8.36 -4.42
C GLU A 314 14.69 -7.88 -3.46
N ASN A 315 15.65 -7.13 -3.98
CA ASN A 315 16.62 -6.34 -3.23
C ASN A 315 16.43 -4.88 -3.54
N GLN A 316 16.37 -4.04 -2.52
CA GLN A 316 16.29 -2.60 -2.66
C GLN A 316 17.32 -1.93 -1.75
N PHE A 317 18.12 -1.06 -2.32
CA PHE A 317 18.98 -0.13 -1.60
C PHE A 317 18.56 1.29 -1.91
N ARG A 318 18.47 2.14 -0.90
CA ARG A 318 18.17 3.56 -1.03
C ARG A 318 19.17 4.35 -0.21
N PHE A 319 19.75 5.35 -0.83
CA PHE A 319 20.56 6.38 -0.17
C PHE A 319 19.78 7.68 -0.24
N THR A 320 19.57 8.32 0.91
CA THR A 320 18.70 9.49 1.02
C THR A 320 19.48 10.66 1.61
N LYS A 321 19.18 11.85 1.10
CA LYS A 321 19.61 13.11 1.67
C LYS A 321 18.38 13.94 1.98
N ILE A 322 18.29 14.36 3.23
CA ILE A 322 17.25 15.22 3.73
C ILE A 322 17.87 16.58 4.01
N ASP A 323 17.09 17.62 4.00
CA ASP A 323 17.49 19.00 4.31
C ASP A 323 18.77 19.14 5.12
N ASP A 324 19.51 20.23 4.96
CA ASP A 324 20.64 20.52 5.84
C ASP A 324 20.15 20.63 7.30
N ILE A 325 20.28 19.52 8.02
CA ILE A 325 19.99 19.42 9.43
C ILE A 325 21.34 19.51 10.14
N ASP A 326 21.49 20.48 11.01
CA ASP A 326 22.62 20.59 11.91
C ASP A 326 22.49 19.45 12.95
N THR A 327 22.99 18.28 12.62
CA THR A 327 23.11 17.16 13.55
C THR A 327 24.58 17.07 13.97
N ASP A 328 24.84 17.38 15.24
CA ASP A 328 26.15 17.19 15.88
C ASP A 328 26.62 15.72 15.89
N ALA A 329 25.77 14.80 15.53
CA ALA A 329 26.05 13.39 15.51
C ALA A 329 26.41 12.90 14.11
N LEU A 330 27.65 12.49 13.91
CA LEU A 330 28.18 11.79 12.74
C LEU A 330 28.35 12.63 11.48
N SER A 331 29.28 13.52 11.50
CA SER A 331 29.62 14.49 10.43
C SER A 331 30.03 13.91 9.08
N TRP A 332 30.13 12.60 8.90
CA TRP A 332 30.49 12.01 7.61
C TRP A 332 29.27 11.62 6.76
N SER A 333 28.09 11.48 7.36
CA SER A 333 26.91 11.05 6.63
C SER A 333 25.82 12.12 6.63
N LYS A 334 25.97 13.06 5.74
CA LYS A 334 24.78 13.81 5.26
C LYS A 334 23.85 12.90 4.44
N TRP A 335 24.14 11.61 4.39
CA TRP A 335 23.38 10.57 3.70
C TRP A 335 22.93 9.51 4.69
N GLU A 336 21.67 9.16 4.61
CA GLU A 336 21.02 8.08 5.32
C GLU A 336 20.75 6.94 4.34
N TYR A 337 20.46 5.74 4.83
CA TYR A 337 20.18 4.63 3.93
C TYR A 337 19.07 3.73 4.41
N ALA A 338 18.47 3.03 3.47
CA ALA A 338 17.53 1.95 3.70
C ALA A 338 17.90 0.75 2.83
N TYR A 339 17.71 -0.42 3.39
CA TYR A 339 17.94 -1.69 2.71
C TYR A 339 16.79 -2.64 2.95
N ARG A 340 16.21 -3.16 1.86
CA ARG A 340 15.10 -4.11 1.93
C ARG A 340 15.39 -5.35 1.10
N VAL A 341 15.11 -6.52 1.66
CA VAL A 341 15.08 -7.81 0.96
C VAL A 341 13.72 -8.43 1.14
N MET A 342 13.12 -8.92 0.07
CA MET A 342 11.87 -9.65 0.11
C MET A 342 11.95 -10.90 -0.75
N GLY A 343 11.51 -12.03 -0.19
CA GLY A 343 11.32 -13.30 -0.90
C GLY A 343 9.84 -13.69 -0.86
N LYS A 344 9.20 -13.82 -2.02
CA LYS A 344 7.78 -14.18 -2.14
C LYS A 344 7.66 -15.53 -2.84
N VAL A 345 7.02 -16.48 -2.21
CA VAL A 345 6.80 -17.83 -2.72
C VAL A 345 5.30 -18.13 -2.74
N PRO A 346 4.60 -17.84 -3.85
CA PRO A 346 3.22 -18.26 -4.02
C PRO A 346 3.18 -19.72 -4.43
N PHE A 347 2.21 -20.48 -3.93
CA PHE A 347 1.88 -21.81 -4.43
C PHE A 347 0.39 -22.08 -4.25
N ASN A 348 -0.25 -22.54 -5.32
CA ASN A 348 -1.67 -22.79 -5.35
C ASN A 348 -1.93 -24.26 -5.67
N ILE A 349 -2.90 -24.84 -4.99
CA ILE A 349 -3.28 -26.23 -5.16
C ILE A 349 -4.75 -26.26 -5.54
N HIS A 350 -5.03 -26.78 -6.73
CA HIS A 350 -6.40 -27.07 -7.12
C HIS A 350 -6.89 -28.29 -6.31
N VAL A 351 -7.92 -28.10 -5.49
CA VAL A 351 -8.41 -29.14 -4.56
C VAL A 351 -9.55 -29.92 -5.19
N TRP A 352 -10.50 -29.23 -5.83
CA TRP A 352 -11.71 -29.88 -6.32
C TRP A 352 -12.44 -29.04 -7.38
N THR A 353 -13.09 -29.75 -8.28
CA THR A 353 -14.00 -29.18 -9.28
C THR A 353 -15.25 -30.03 -9.35
N GLU A 354 -16.44 -29.39 -9.34
CA GLU A 354 -17.72 -30.07 -9.52
C GLU A 354 -17.77 -30.71 -10.92
N LYS A 355 -18.05 -32.01 -10.97
CA LYS A 355 -18.24 -32.68 -12.26
C LYS A 355 -19.60 -32.29 -12.82
N THR A 356 -19.61 -31.73 -14.01
CA THR A 356 -20.84 -31.49 -14.77
C THR A 356 -21.47 -32.86 -15.04
N PRO A 357 -22.77 -33.09 -14.73
CA PRO A 357 -23.43 -34.31 -15.14
C PRO A 357 -23.29 -34.47 -16.66
N GLN A 358 -22.76 -35.60 -17.11
CA GLN A 358 -22.81 -35.96 -18.52
C GLN A 358 -24.29 -36.25 -18.83
N GLU A 359 -24.91 -35.42 -19.68
CA GLU A 359 -26.23 -35.73 -20.25
C GLU A 359 -26.19 -36.95 -21.18
#